data_58b5182163770e562f8972b040228f9a
#
_entry.id   58b5182163770e562f8972b040228f9a
#
_cell.length_a   1.000
_cell.length_b   1.000
_cell.length_c   1.000
_cell.angle_alpha   90.00
_cell.angle_beta   90.00
_cell.angle_gamma   90.00
#
_symmetry.space_group_name_H-M   'P 1'
#
loop_
_entity.id
_entity.type
_entity.pdbx_description
1 polymer ?
#
loop_
_entity_poly.entity_id
_entity_poly.type
_entity_poly.pdbx_seq_one_letter_code
_entity_poly.pdbx_strand_id
1 'polypeptide(L)'
;KKCSERYIGRVELFETVRKLLGGIIMNSSELLLYKNPENREVFDCMLRIASEEFEGLDVKKTAGRIVSHILEVSEKMGFNGNLWQDYLAYNLANDENSYSLSCERRGRMEGSINKAALLDMAVYRELFNTDLSGTDAKYGTFLSMLTGFENNNEGEKYYNKRIRNRIIKLAEELSGAVDDNTFLNTVCDFYKDAGVGCIGLFKAFRVGHDDNDRPVITPVISVEHKYLKDLIGYDIQKKKITDNTEAFLAGSKANNVLLFGDSGTGKSSCIKAILNEYYDDGLRMIEIYKHQFKDLSAIINQVKDRNYKFIIYMDDLSFEEFEIEYKFLKAVIEGGLEKRPDNVLIYATSNRRHLVREKYSDKEERDDDLHTRDTVAEKLSLSARFGVSVYFGSPDKKLFNEIVKGLAQKNNIKVDENTLLMEANKWELSHGGLSGRTAEQFISYMVSAYAD
;
A
#
# COMPACT_ATOMS: atom_id res chain seq x y z
N LYS A 1 4.61 42.71 -24.92
CA LYS A 1 5.54 43.52 -24.09
C LYS A 1 5.15 43.56 -22.62
N LYS A 2 3.89 43.82 -22.24
CA LYS A 2 3.47 43.83 -20.82
C LYS A 2 3.53 42.44 -20.11
N CYS A 3 3.50 41.32 -20.82
CA CYS A 3 3.66 39.97 -20.23
C CYS A 3 5.13 39.62 -19.95
N SER A 4 6.06 40.05 -20.84
CA SER A 4 7.50 39.77 -20.66
C SER A 4 8.11 40.60 -19.52
N GLU A 5 7.68 41.82 -19.32
CA GLU A 5 8.16 42.66 -18.20
C GLU A 5 7.66 42.18 -16.84
N ARG A 6 6.47 41.59 -16.75
CA ARG A 6 6.00 40.93 -15.52
C ARG A 6 6.76 39.61 -15.21
N TYR A 7 7.30 38.95 -16.22
CA TYR A 7 8.06 37.72 -16.05
C TYR A 7 9.49 38.00 -15.58
N ILE A 8 10.14 39.02 -16.14
CA ILE A 8 11.51 39.45 -15.76
C ILE A 8 11.51 40.02 -14.32
N GLY A 9 10.55 40.84 -13.93
CA GLY A 9 10.43 41.35 -12.57
C GLY A 9 10.07 40.28 -11.54
N ARG A 10 9.57 39.10 -11.93
CA ARG A 10 9.33 37.96 -11.05
C ARG A 10 10.58 37.13 -10.77
N VAL A 11 11.45 36.94 -11.76
CA VAL A 11 12.75 36.25 -11.60
C VAL A 11 13.69 37.08 -10.72
N GLU A 12 13.75 38.40 -10.95
CA GLU A 12 14.53 39.32 -10.11
C GLU A 12 14.00 39.38 -8.64
N LEU A 13 12.69 39.28 -8.45
CA LEU A 13 12.11 39.21 -7.11
C LEU A 13 12.49 37.90 -6.40
N PHE A 14 12.56 36.77 -7.11
CA PHE A 14 12.99 35.48 -6.60
C PHE A 14 14.49 35.46 -6.25
N GLU A 15 15.34 36.00 -7.11
CA GLU A 15 16.77 36.17 -6.76
C GLU A 15 16.96 37.16 -5.61
N THR A 16 16.15 38.18 -5.51
CA THR A 16 16.18 39.16 -4.43
C THR A 16 15.67 38.57 -3.12
N VAL A 17 14.64 37.72 -3.15
CA VAL A 17 14.14 36.98 -1.99
C VAL A 17 15.14 35.90 -1.55
N ARG A 18 15.81 35.21 -2.50
CA ARG A 18 16.93 34.30 -2.23
C ARG A 18 18.11 35.03 -1.58
N LYS A 19 18.43 36.25 -2.00
CA LYS A 19 19.43 37.14 -1.39
C LYS A 19 18.94 37.77 -0.07
N LEU A 20 17.65 38.02 0.10
CA LEU A 20 17.06 38.57 1.34
C LEU A 20 16.85 37.51 2.42
N LEU A 21 16.67 36.25 2.07
CA LEU A 21 16.70 35.13 3.00
C LEU A 21 18.11 34.77 3.46
N GLY A 22 19.14 35.45 2.91
CA GLY A 22 20.47 35.66 3.48
C GLY A 22 21.32 34.41 3.70
N GLY A 23 20.96 33.27 3.13
CA GLY A 23 21.73 32.07 3.39
C GLY A 23 21.35 30.89 2.49
N ILE A 24 22.33 30.11 2.19
CA ILE A 24 22.19 28.77 1.63
C ILE A 24 21.42 27.94 2.68
N ILE A 25 20.37 27.24 2.24
CA ILE A 25 19.64 26.30 3.15
C ILE A 25 20.59 25.17 3.52
N MET A 26 20.92 25.07 4.79
CA MET A 26 21.86 24.06 5.32
C MET A 26 21.17 22.98 6.14
N ASN A 27 19.89 23.11 6.38
CA ASN A 27 19.13 22.21 7.23
C ASN A 27 17.71 22.05 6.70
N SER A 28 17.21 20.83 6.65
CA SER A 28 15.84 20.51 6.21
C SER A 28 14.75 21.25 7.00
N SER A 29 15.02 21.68 8.24
CA SER A 29 14.08 22.48 9.03
C SER A 29 13.83 23.89 8.46
N GLU A 30 14.70 24.39 7.58
CA GLU A 30 14.58 25.68 6.92
C GLU A 30 13.66 25.62 5.68
N LEU A 31 13.42 24.41 5.12
CA LEU A 31 12.41 24.19 4.09
C LEU A 31 11.03 24.58 4.62
N LEU A 32 10.17 25.06 3.74
CA LEU A 32 8.84 25.55 4.12
C LEU A 32 7.81 24.43 4.29
N LEU A 33 7.84 23.42 3.40
CA LEU A 33 6.88 22.34 3.31
C LEU A 33 7.53 20.96 3.46
N TYR A 34 8.66 20.72 2.79
CA TYR A 34 9.34 19.41 2.69
C TYR A 34 10.35 19.22 3.85
N LYS A 35 9.85 19.28 5.09
CA LYS A 35 10.66 19.28 6.32
C LYS A 35 10.99 17.90 6.89
N ASN A 36 10.38 16.85 6.35
CA ASN A 36 10.46 15.50 6.89
C ASN A 36 11.04 14.51 5.88
N PRO A 37 12.33 14.67 5.49
CA PRO A 37 12.98 13.67 4.65
C PRO A 37 13.06 12.33 5.38
N GLU A 38 13.22 11.25 4.64
CA GLU A 38 13.32 9.87 5.15
C GLU A 38 14.39 9.75 6.24
N ASN A 39 15.55 10.37 6.01
CA ASN A 39 16.61 10.51 7.01
C ASN A 39 17.09 11.97 7.05
N ARG A 40 16.64 12.69 8.08
CA ARG A 40 16.95 14.12 8.24
C ARG A 40 18.46 14.38 8.31
N GLU A 41 19.20 13.58 9.04
CA GLU A 41 20.64 13.79 9.23
C GLU A 41 21.43 13.64 7.93
N VAL A 42 21.07 12.63 7.11
CA VAL A 42 21.67 12.41 5.80
C VAL A 42 21.28 13.52 4.84
N PHE A 43 20.01 13.92 4.83
CA PHE A 43 19.53 14.99 3.96
C PHE A 43 20.22 16.33 4.27
N ASP A 44 20.38 16.66 5.57
CA ASP A 44 21.12 17.86 6.01
C ASP A 44 22.60 17.77 5.58
N CYS A 45 23.21 16.59 5.61
CA CYS A 45 24.54 16.38 5.06
C CYS A 45 24.59 16.64 3.55
N MET A 46 23.57 16.20 2.80
CA MET A 46 23.48 16.45 1.35
C MET A 46 23.36 17.95 1.04
N LEU A 47 22.57 18.69 1.81
CA LEU A 47 22.44 20.14 1.68
C LEU A 47 23.80 20.83 1.88
N ARG A 48 24.56 20.43 2.89
CA ARG A 48 25.91 20.99 3.17
C ARG A 48 26.92 20.65 2.09
N ILE A 49 26.86 19.47 1.49
CA ILE A 49 27.69 19.11 0.32
C ILE A 49 27.37 20.03 -0.87
N ALA A 50 26.07 20.21 -1.18
CA ALA A 50 25.64 21.03 -2.31
C ALA A 50 25.98 22.52 -2.13
N SER A 51 25.93 23.02 -0.89
CA SER A 51 26.25 24.39 -0.55
C SER A 51 27.75 24.66 -0.38
N GLU A 52 28.58 23.63 -0.36
CA GLU A 52 30.02 23.70 -0.02
C GLU A 52 30.32 24.33 1.34
N GLU A 53 29.38 24.28 2.30
CA GLU A 53 29.57 24.85 3.63
C GLU A 53 29.90 23.78 4.66
N PHE A 54 31.17 23.73 5.06
CA PHE A 54 31.72 22.70 5.95
C PHE A 54 32.27 23.22 7.27
N GLU A 55 31.86 24.41 7.73
CA GLU A 55 32.37 24.94 9.01
C GLU A 55 32.23 23.92 10.15
N GLY A 56 33.38 23.53 10.72
CA GLY A 56 33.42 22.57 11.83
C GLY A 56 33.13 21.11 11.50
N LEU A 57 33.03 20.74 10.22
CA LEU A 57 32.72 19.38 9.78
C LEU A 57 33.89 18.70 9.06
N ASP A 58 34.05 17.40 9.33
CA ASP A 58 34.88 16.53 8.51
C ASP A 58 34.10 16.11 7.25
N VAL A 59 34.47 16.71 6.10
CA VAL A 59 33.82 16.49 4.81
C VAL A 59 33.86 15.01 4.40
N LYS A 60 34.96 14.30 4.67
CA LYS A 60 35.07 12.87 4.36
C LYS A 60 34.12 12.02 5.20
N LYS A 61 34.01 12.33 6.48
CA LYS A 61 33.07 11.65 7.38
C LYS A 61 31.63 11.91 6.98
N THR A 62 31.32 13.16 6.60
CA THR A 62 29.98 13.56 6.09
C THR A 62 29.63 12.81 4.81
N ALA A 63 30.54 12.80 3.82
CA ALA A 63 30.38 12.05 2.58
C ALA A 63 30.20 10.53 2.83
N GLY A 64 31.03 9.95 3.71
CA GLY A 64 30.91 8.54 4.08
C GLY A 64 29.55 8.17 4.67
N ARG A 65 28.95 9.06 5.49
CA ARG A 65 27.60 8.86 6.04
C ARG A 65 26.54 8.86 4.94
N ILE A 66 26.61 9.81 4.00
CA ILE A 66 25.69 9.88 2.85
C ILE A 66 25.79 8.60 2.03
N VAL A 67 26.99 8.20 1.63
CA VAL A 67 27.23 7.01 0.80
C VAL A 67 26.69 5.77 1.49
N SER A 68 27.03 5.55 2.77
CA SER A 68 26.58 4.37 3.51
C SER A 68 25.06 4.26 3.56
N HIS A 69 24.36 5.36 3.85
CA HIS A 69 22.92 5.37 3.94
C HIS A 69 22.23 5.18 2.59
N ILE A 70 22.70 5.89 1.56
CA ILE A 70 22.11 5.76 0.20
C ILE A 70 22.30 4.33 -0.33
N LEU A 71 23.45 3.69 -0.10
CA LEU A 71 23.66 2.29 -0.45
C LEU A 71 22.71 1.35 0.29
N GLU A 72 22.47 1.58 1.58
CA GLU A 72 21.52 0.77 2.36
C GLU A 72 20.08 0.91 1.81
N VAL A 73 19.64 2.13 1.50
CA VAL A 73 18.32 2.37 0.89
C VAL A 73 18.27 1.74 -0.51
N SER A 74 19.33 1.86 -1.29
CA SER A 74 19.40 1.32 -2.66
C SER A 74 19.31 -0.21 -2.69
N GLU A 75 19.93 -0.91 -1.75
CA GLU A 75 19.79 -2.36 -1.61
C GLU A 75 18.34 -2.76 -1.26
N LYS A 76 17.70 -2.04 -0.35
CA LYS A 76 16.29 -2.29 0.03
C LYS A 76 15.31 -2.03 -1.11
N MET A 77 15.56 -0.99 -1.92
CA MET A 77 14.67 -0.54 -2.98
C MET A 77 15.03 -1.13 -4.35
N GLY A 78 16.24 -1.65 -4.50
CA GLY A 78 16.78 -2.17 -5.75
C GLY A 78 17.13 -1.07 -6.76
N PHE A 79 17.58 0.10 -6.29
CA PHE A 79 18.00 1.19 -7.16
C PHE A 79 19.30 0.85 -7.90
N ASN A 80 19.47 1.44 -9.08
CA ASN A 80 20.61 1.22 -9.97
C ASN A 80 20.84 2.45 -10.84
N GLY A 81 22.08 2.78 -11.16
CA GLY A 81 22.42 3.96 -11.93
C GLY A 81 22.75 5.16 -11.06
N ASN A 82 21.95 6.21 -11.08
CA ASN A 82 22.19 7.43 -10.30
C ASN A 82 21.48 7.40 -8.94
N LEU A 83 22.09 6.73 -7.97
CA LEU A 83 21.55 6.56 -6.62
C LEU A 83 21.32 7.88 -5.87
N TRP A 84 22.12 8.92 -6.16
CA TRP A 84 21.94 10.24 -5.56
C TRP A 84 20.59 10.85 -5.95
N GLN A 85 20.25 10.82 -7.23
CA GLN A 85 18.99 11.34 -7.75
C GLN A 85 17.82 10.43 -7.39
N ASP A 86 18.00 9.11 -7.41
CA ASP A 86 16.98 8.15 -6.98
C ASP A 86 16.60 8.33 -5.52
N TYR A 87 17.57 8.58 -4.64
CA TYR A 87 17.32 8.86 -3.23
C TYR A 87 16.56 10.18 -3.01
N LEU A 88 16.91 11.23 -3.75
CA LEU A 88 16.17 12.50 -3.70
C LEU A 88 14.74 12.36 -4.21
N ALA A 89 14.53 11.63 -5.31
CA ALA A 89 13.19 11.32 -5.81
C ALA A 89 12.39 10.46 -4.82
N TYR A 90 13.04 9.51 -4.15
CA TYR A 90 12.45 8.71 -3.09
C TYR A 90 12.00 9.56 -1.89
N ASN A 91 12.79 10.54 -1.47
CA ASN A 91 12.41 11.50 -0.43
C ASN A 91 11.17 12.29 -0.85
N LEU A 92 11.14 12.87 -2.06
CA LEU A 92 9.98 13.60 -2.59
C LEU A 92 8.73 12.72 -2.63
N ALA A 93 8.85 11.49 -3.12
CA ALA A 93 7.73 10.56 -3.22
C ALA A 93 7.13 10.18 -1.86
N ASN A 94 7.92 10.24 -0.78
CA ASN A 94 7.50 9.86 0.58
C ASN A 94 7.11 11.03 1.47
N ASP A 95 7.43 12.28 1.12
CA ASP A 95 7.17 13.44 1.98
C ASP A 95 5.68 13.82 1.96
N GLU A 96 4.94 13.33 2.95
CA GLU A 96 3.54 13.68 3.18
C GLU A 96 3.44 15.03 3.89
N ASN A 97 3.13 16.08 3.12
CA ASN A 97 2.92 17.43 3.62
C ASN A 97 1.64 18.05 3.02
N SER A 98 1.29 19.27 3.46
CA SER A 98 0.06 19.93 3.01
C SER A 98 0.01 20.14 1.49
N TYR A 99 1.15 20.32 0.84
CA TYR A 99 1.23 20.52 -0.61
C TYR A 99 1.12 19.20 -1.36
N SER A 100 1.93 18.22 -1.00
CA SER A 100 1.94 16.90 -1.65
C SER A 100 0.57 16.20 -1.58
N LEU A 101 -0.09 16.24 -0.40
CA LEU A 101 -1.45 15.72 -0.21
C LEU A 101 -2.50 16.51 -1.02
N SER A 102 -2.32 17.82 -1.19
CA SER A 102 -3.21 18.62 -2.02
C SER A 102 -3.03 18.32 -3.50
N CYS A 103 -1.79 18.12 -3.97
CA CYS A 103 -1.49 17.68 -5.34
C CYS A 103 -2.06 16.29 -5.63
N GLU A 104 -1.95 15.35 -4.70
CA GLU A 104 -2.57 14.01 -4.82
C GLU A 104 -4.07 14.12 -5.11
N ARG A 105 -4.77 15.01 -4.40
CA ARG A 105 -6.23 15.15 -4.52
C ARG A 105 -6.67 15.95 -5.75
N ARG A 106 -5.98 17.04 -6.04
CA ARG A 106 -6.45 18.08 -6.97
C ARG A 106 -5.56 18.24 -8.21
N GLY A 107 -4.36 17.65 -8.21
CA GLY A 107 -3.33 17.93 -9.21
C GLY A 107 -2.61 19.25 -8.92
N ARG A 108 -2.10 19.88 -9.98
CA ARG A 108 -1.30 21.11 -9.88
C ARG A 108 -2.04 22.21 -9.12
N MET A 109 -1.34 22.83 -8.19
CA MET A 109 -1.88 23.85 -7.30
C MET A 109 -1.48 25.26 -7.76
N GLU A 110 -2.27 26.26 -7.36
CA GLU A 110 -1.99 27.68 -7.60
C GLU A 110 -1.97 28.44 -6.26
N GLY A 111 -1.48 29.69 -6.30
CA GLY A 111 -1.52 30.58 -5.15
C GLY A 111 -0.30 30.50 -4.23
N SER A 112 -0.49 30.90 -2.97
CA SER A 112 0.64 31.09 -2.01
C SER A 112 1.34 29.79 -1.63
N ILE A 113 0.60 28.68 -1.51
CA ILE A 113 1.18 27.38 -1.18
C ILE A 113 2.08 26.86 -2.31
N ASN A 114 1.69 27.14 -3.56
CA ASN A 114 2.52 26.80 -4.72
C ASN A 114 3.84 27.59 -4.75
N LYS A 115 3.82 28.85 -4.27
CA LYS A 115 5.06 29.66 -4.15
C LYS A 115 5.99 29.07 -3.10
N ALA A 116 5.44 28.63 -1.96
CA ALA A 116 6.24 27.97 -0.91
C ALA A 116 6.86 26.66 -1.42
N ALA A 117 6.08 25.84 -2.12
CA ALA A 117 6.58 24.62 -2.75
C ALA A 117 7.67 24.89 -3.79
N LEU A 118 7.52 25.95 -4.58
CA LEU A 118 8.51 26.32 -5.59
C LEU A 118 9.86 26.68 -4.97
N LEU A 119 9.88 27.32 -3.80
CA LEU A 119 11.12 27.62 -3.07
C LEU A 119 11.83 26.34 -2.63
N ASP A 120 11.09 25.39 -2.07
CA ASP A 120 11.65 24.10 -1.67
C ASP A 120 12.13 23.29 -2.88
N MET A 121 11.38 23.32 -3.99
CA MET A 121 11.78 22.62 -5.23
C MET A 121 13.04 23.21 -5.87
N ALA A 122 13.28 24.50 -5.73
CA ALA A 122 14.54 25.09 -6.16
C ALA A 122 15.75 24.49 -5.41
N VAL A 123 15.59 24.22 -4.12
CA VAL A 123 16.63 23.54 -3.31
C VAL A 123 16.82 22.09 -3.76
N TYR A 124 15.72 21.34 -3.95
CA TYR A 124 15.82 19.97 -4.46
C TYR A 124 16.47 19.92 -5.85
N ARG A 125 16.12 20.85 -6.74
CA ARG A 125 16.74 20.92 -8.07
C ARG A 125 18.23 21.24 -8.01
N GLU A 126 18.67 22.07 -7.07
CA GLU A 126 20.09 22.31 -6.80
C GLU A 126 20.78 21.02 -6.33
N LEU A 127 20.19 20.28 -5.40
CA LEU A 127 20.66 18.97 -4.98
C LEU A 127 20.76 17.97 -6.14
N PHE A 128 19.77 17.93 -7.04
CA PHE A 128 19.77 17.07 -8.22
C PHE A 128 20.94 17.37 -9.18
N ASN A 129 21.38 18.63 -9.24
CA ASN A 129 22.42 19.11 -10.14
C ASN A 129 23.79 19.26 -9.46
N THR A 130 23.97 18.75 -8.22
CA THR A 130 25.23 18.85 -7.48
C THR A 130 26.35 18.09 -8.23
N ASP A 131 27.47 18.76 -8.47
CA ASP A 131 28.67 18.14 -9.06
C ASP A 131 29.45 17.31 -8.03
N LEU A 132 29.07 16.05 -7.91
CA LEU A 132 29.70 15.10 -6.99
C LEU A 132 31.15 14.80 -7.37
N SER A 133 31.49 14.79 -8.66
CA SER A 133 32.84 14.54 -9.16
C SER A 133 33.77 15.71 -8.84
N GLY A 134 33.29 16.94 -9.00
CA GLY A 134 34.02 18.15 -8.58
C GLY A 134 34.23 18.17 -7.06
N THR A 135 33.27 17.77 -6.29
CA THR A 135 33.36 17.63 -4.81
C THR A 135 34.45 16.60 -4.44
N ASP A 136 34.46 15.43 -5.10
CA ASP A 136 35.47 14.40 -4.86
C ASP A 136 36.88 14.88 -5.19
N ALA A 137 37.06 15.58 -6.33
CA ALA A 137 38.33 16.14 -6.73
C ALA A 137 38.86 17.18 -5.73
N LYS A 138 37.96 18.00 -5.16
CA LYS A 138 38.30 19.09 -4.25
C LYS A 138 38.60 18.62 -2.81
N TYR A 139 37.81 17.65 -2.32
CA TYR A 139 37.86 17.23 -0.91
C TYR A 139 38.35 15.79 -0.70
N GLY A 140 38.59 15.03 -1.77
CA GLY A 140 39.02 13.63 -1.71
C GLY A 140 37.97 12.71 -1.11
N THR A 141 36.72 12.92 -1.48
CA THR A 141 35.54 12.10 -1.12
C THR A 141 35.29 11.03 -2.18
N PHE A 142 34.18 10.26 -2.03
CA PHE A 142 33.81 9.16 -2.94
C PHE A 142 32.33 9.26 -3.34
N LEU A 143 31.75 10.47 -3.38
CA LEU A 143 30.36 10.69 -3.68
C LEU A 143 29.98 10.33 -5.11
N SER A 144 30.89 10.50 -6.06
CA SER A 144 30.66 10.19 -7.47
C SER A 144 30.38 8.71 -7.75
N MET A 145 30.76 7.81 -6.84
CA MET A 145 30.38 6.39 -6.94
C MET A 145 28.86 6.17 -6.92
N LEU A 146 28.09 7.13 -6.40
CA LEU A 146 26.64 7.08 -6.39
C LEU A 146 26.01 7.40 -7.75
N THR A 147 26.74 7.96 -8.70
CA THR A 147 26.21 8.39 -10.02
C THR A 147 26.24 7.31 -11.10
N GLY A 148 26.99 6.25 -10.89
CA GLY A 148 27.14 5.16 -11.85
C GLY A 148 27.14 3.79 -11.17
N PHE A 149 26.23 3.60 -10.22
CA PHE A 149 26.18 2.38 -9.43
C PHE A 149 25.59 1.22 -10.23
N GLU A 150 26.31 0.10 -10.31
CA GLU A 150 25.88 -1.13 -10.94
C GLU A 150 25.56 -2.19 -9.88
N ASN A 151 24.30 -2.57 -9.79
CA ASN A 151 23.89 -3.69 -8.96
C ASN A 151 23.77 -4.95 -9.82
N ASN A 152 24.79 -5.79 -9.81
CA ASN A 152 24.88 -7.01 -10.61
C ASN A 152 24.19 -8.23 -9.99
N ASN A 153 23.49 -8.07 -8.87
CA ASN A 153 22.78 -9.15 -8.21
C ASN A 153 21.46 -9.45 -8.93
N GLU A 154 21.51 -10.25 -9.99
CA GLU A 154 20.30 -10.83 -10.63
C GLU A 154 19.63 -11.96 -9.83
N GLY A 155 20.23 -12.36 -8.73
CA GLY A 155 19.67 -13.32 -7.77
C GLY A 155 18.45 -12.81 -7.01
N GLU A 156 17.83 -13.65 -6.23
CA GLU A 156 16.59 -13.42 -5.44
C GLU A 156 16.46 -12.00 -4.85
N LYS A 157 15.73 -11.13 -5.56
CA LYS A 157 15.57 -9.73 -5.17
C LYS A 157 14.27 -9.53 -4.42
N TYR A 158 14.36 -9.23 -3.14
CA TYR A 158 13.24 -8.98 -2.22
C TYR A 158 12.71 -7.55 -2.26
N TYR A 159 12.71 -6.86 -3.42
CA TYR A 159 12.20 -5.51 -3.54
C TYR A 159 11.00 -5.40 -4.49
N ASN A 160 10.18 -4.39 -4.29
CA ASN A 160 9.03 -4.12 -5.14
C ASN A 160 9.46 -3.43 -6.44
N LYS A 161 9.60 -4.20 -7.53
CA LYS A 161 10.02 -3.70 -8.85
C LYS A 161 9.19 -2.51 -9.34
N ARG A 162 7.90 -2.47 -9.01
CA ARG A 162 7.00 -1.41 -9.45
C ARG A 162 7.30 -0.08 -8.73
N ILE A 163 7.49 -0.12 -7.40
CA ILE A 163 7.86 1.06 -6.62
C ILE A 163 9.20 1.58 -7.12
N ARG A 164 10.19 0.71 -7.22
CA ARG A 164 11.51 1.05 -7.78
C ARG A 164 11.39 1.76 -9.12
N ASN A 165 10.68 1.17 -10.08
CA ASN A 165 10.58 1.72 -11.43
C ASN A 165 9.87 3.09 -11.44
N ARG A 166 8.89 3.32 -10.56
CA ARG A 166 8.25 4.62 -10.41
C ARG A 166 9.19 5.69 -9.86
N ILE A 167 10.01 5.34 -8.88
CA ILE A 167 10.99 6.27 -8.29
C ILE A 167 12.09 6.60 -9.31
N ILE A 168 12.66 5.61 -9.98
CA ILE A 168 13.68 5.82 -11.02
C ILE A 168 13.12 6.70 -12.15
N LYS A 169 11.89 6.41 -12.62
CA LYS A 169 11.24 7.24 -13.63
C LYS A 169 11.07 8.69 -13.17
N LEU A 170 10.64 8.90 -11.91
CA LEU A 170 10.55 10.24 -11.33
C LEU A 170 11.90 10.94 -11.33
N ALA A 171 12.97 10.24 -10.91
CA ALA A 171 14.33 10.79 -10.88
C ALA A 171 14.80 11.20 -12.29
N GLU A 172 14.56 10.37 -13.30
CA GLU A 172 14.88 10.67 -14.70
C GLU A 172 14.12 11.91 -15.22
N GLU A 173 12.82 11.99 -14.95
CA GLU A 173 11.99 13.14 -15.35
C GLU A 173 12.43 14.43 -14.65
N LEU A 174 12.78 14.36 -13.36
CA LEU A 174 13.25 15.50 -12.58
C LEU A 174 14.63 15.97 -13.03
N SER A 175 15.53 15.06 -13.38
CA SER A 175 16.86 15.40 -13.90
C SER A 175 16.81 16.16 -15.22
N GLY A 176 15.76 15.93 -16.02
CA GLY A 176 15.50 16.65 -17.28
C GLY A 176 14.80 17.99 -17.12
N ALA A 177 14.43 18.42 -15.92
CA ALA A 177 13.68 19.65 -15.68
C ALA A 177 14.56 20.90 -15.91
N VAL A 178 14.14 21.73 -16.86
CA VAL A 178 14.91 22.92 -17.29
C VAL A 178 14.82 24.08 -16.29
N ASP A 179 13.76 24.14 -15.49
CA ASP A 179 13.55 25.19 -14.48
C ASP A 179 12.76 24.65 -13.27
N ASP A 180 12.67 25.47 -12.21
CA ASP A 180 12.00 25.11 -10.96
C ASP A 180 10.50 24.86 -11.13
N ASN A 181 9.84 25.52 -12.09
CA ASN A 181 8.42 25.30 -12.38
C ASN A 181 8.19 23.95 -13.05
N THR A 182 9.05 23.59 -13.99
CA THR A 182 9.00 22.26 -14.63
C THR A 182 9.25 21.17 -13.61
N PHE A 183 10.27 21.34 -12.73
CA PHE A 183 10.56 20.43 -11.65
C PHE A 183 9.36 20.24 -10.70
N LEU A 184 8.76 21.35 -10.23
CA LEU A 184 7.57 21.32 -9.37
C LEU A 184 6.38 20.64 -10.05
N ASN A 185 6.14 20.94 -11.35
CA ASN A 185 5.04 20.34 -12.09
C ASN A 185 5.21 18.84 -12.24
N THR A 186 6.42 18.35 -12.50
CA THR A 186 6.74 16.90 -12.56
C THR A 186 6.43 16.22 -11.22
N VAL A 187 6.82 16.83 -10.11
CA VAL A 187 6.50 16.32 -8.77
C VAL A 187 4.99 16.29 -8.53
N CYS A 188 4.26 17.35 -8.91
CA CYS A 188 2.79 17.39 -8.77
C CYS A 188 2.08 16.34 -9.60
N ASP A 189 2.52 16.13 -10.84
CA ASP A 189 1.96 15.13 -11.75
C ASP A 189 2.22 13.72 -11.18
N PHE A 190 3.42 13.48 -10.64
CA PHE A 190 3.71 12.23 -9.93
C PHE A 190 2.76 12.00 -8.73
N TYR A 191 2.53 13.00 -7.88
CA TYR A 191 1.60 12.87 -6.76
C TYR A 191 0.17 12.62 -7.21
N LYS A 192 -0.24 13.22 -8.33
CA LYS A 192 -1.57 13.02 -8.91
C LYS A 192 -1.76 11.58 -9.39
N ASP A 193 -0.73 11.02 -10.05
CA ASP A 193 -0.81 9.73 -10.73
C ASP A 193 -0.44 8.56 -9.81
N ALA A 194 0.62 8.72 -9.02
CA ALA A 194 1.15 7.67 -8.16
C ALA A 194 0.77 7.81 -6.68
N GLY A 195 0.33 9.02 -6.26
CA GLY A 195 0.10 9.38 -4.87
C GLY A 195 1.38 9.71 -4.10
N VAL A 196 1.23 10.03 -2.82
CA VAL A 196 2.33 10.40 -1.94
C VAL A 196 2.42 9.47 -0.75
N GLY A 197 3.64 9.28 -0.26
CA GLY A 197 3.93 8.47 0.91
C GLY A 197 3.69 6.98 0.73
N CYS A 198 3.70 6.25 1.82
CA CYS A 198 3.52 4.80 1.79
C CYS A 198 2.17 4.40 1.18
N ILE A 199 1.11 5.19 1.39
CA ILE A 199 -0.23 4.91 0.84
C ILE A 199 -0.25 5.03 -0.69
N GLY A 200 0.50 5.96 -1.26
CA GLY A 200 0.66 6.07 -2.72
C GLY A 200 1.43 4.88 -3.31
N LEU A 201 2.53 4.53 -2.68
CA LEU A 201 3.48 3.56 -3.21
C LEU A 201 3.06 2.10 -3.03
N PHE A 202 2.45 1.75 -1.88
CA PHE A 202 2.10 0.36 -1.55
C PHE A 202 0.61 0.07 -1.76
N LYS A 203 0.28 -1.21 -1.96
CA LYS A 203 -1.09 -1.68 -2.19
C LYS A 203 -1.76 -2.27 -0.95
N ALA A 204 -0.98 -2.84 -0.04
CA ALA A 204 -1.47 -3.50 1.16
C ALA A 204 -0.79 -2.99 2.41
N PHE A 205 -1.52 -2.96 3.50
CA PHE A 205 -1.10 -2.41 4.77
C PHE A 205 -1.59 -3.28 5.93
N ARG A 206 -0.93 -3.11 7.08
CA ARG A 206 -1.36 -3.63 8.38
C ARG A 206 -1.43 -2.49 9.39
N VAL A 207 -2.18 -2.74 10.44
CA VAL A 207 -2.21 -1.84 11.58
C VAL A 207 -1.05 -2.17 12.51
N GLY A 208 -0.24 -1.17 12.82
CA GLY A 208 0.79 -1.19 13.85
C GLY A 208 0.54 -0.10 14.87
N HIS A 209 1.49 0.09 15.79
CA HIS A 209 1.46 1.19 16.76
C HIS A 209 2.82 1.90 16.77
N ASP A 210 2.81 3.21 16.95
CA ASP A 210 4.02 4.00 17.13
C ASP A 210 4.55 3.90 18.57
N ASP A 211 5.67 4.57 18.87
CA ASP A 211 6.30 4.59 20.20
C ASP A 211 5.39 5.20 21.30
N ASN A 212 4.31 5.88 20.92
CA ASN A 212 3.30 6.47 21.81
C ASN A 212 2.01 5.64 21.86
N ASP A 213 2.04 4.38 21.40
CA ASP A 213 0.90 3.47 21.31
C ASP A 213 -0.27 4.02 20.44
N ARG A 214 0.04 4.86 19.44
CA ARG A 214 -0.96 5.36 18.49
C ARG A 214 -1.03 4.43 17.29
N PRO A 215 -2.24 4.07 16.81
CA PRO A 215 -2.36 3.20 15.65
C PRO A 215 -1.84 3.89 14.39
N VAL A 216 -0.99 3.19 13.67
CA VAL A 216 -0.38 3.62 12.40
C VAL A 216 -0.56 2.57 11.33
N ILE A 217 -0.61 3.02 10.07
CA ILE A 217 -0.71 2.15 8.89
C ILE A 217 0.70 1.84 8.41
N THR A 218 1.10 0.55 8.44
CA THR A 218 2.40 0.08 8.00
C THR A 218 2.29 -0.72 6.70
N PRO A 219 3.16 -0.49 5.69
CA PRO A 219 3.06 -1.18 4.41
C PRO A 219 3.45 -2.65 4.50
N VAL A 220 2.77 -3.49 3.71
CA VAL A 220 3.13 -4.89 3.47
C VAL A 220 3.95 -4.95 2.18
N ILE A 221 5.24 -5.25 2.32
CA ILE A 221 6.20 -5.22 1.20
C ILE A 221 5.93 -6.35 0.20
N SER A 222 5.71 -7.57 0.69
CA SER A 222 5.46 -8.75 -0.12
C SER A 222 4.00 -9.19 0.00
N VAL A 223 3.22 -8.92 -1.04
CA VAL A 223 1.82 -9.34 -1.14
C VAL A 223 1.73 -10.53 -2.08
N GLU A 224 0.96 -11.54 -1.68
CA GLU A 224 0.75 -12.75 -2.49
C GLU A 224 0.18 -12.40 -3.88
N HIS A 225 0.83 -12.86 -4.95
CA HIS A 225 0.43 -12.62 -6.33
C HIS A 225 -0.63 -13.62 -6.78
N LYS A 226 -1.87 -13.46 -6.27
CA LYS A 226 -3.06 -14.20 -6.74
C LYS A 226 -3.97 -13.25 -7.50
N TYR A 227 -4.52 -13.69 -8.64
CA TYR A 227 -5.50 -12.98 -9.45
C TYR A 227 -6.80 -13.77 -9.52
N LEU A 228 -7.91 -13.12 -9.88
CA LEU A 228 -9.22 -13.78 -9.99
C LEU A 228 -9.23 -14.94 -10.99
N LYS A 229 -8.44 -14.83 -12.05
CA LYS A 229 -8.23 -15.90 -13.05
C LYS A 229 -7.54 -17.16 -12.49
N ASP A 230 -6.78 -17.00 -11.40
CA ASP A 230 -6.09 -18.11 -10.75
C ASP A 230 -7.01 -18.93 -9.85
N LEU A 231 -8.19 -18.39 -9.52
CA LEU A 231 -9.20 -19.04 -8.70
C LEU A 231 -10.19 -19.78 -9.60
N ILE A 232 -10.10 -21.10 -9.63
CA ILE A 232 -10.94 -21.95 -10.47
C ILE A 232 -12.29 -22.15 -9.82
N GLY A 233 -13.35 -21.99 -10.60
CA GLY A 233 -14.74 -22.06 -10.14
C GLY A 233 -15.20 -20.80 -9.39
N TYR A 234 -16.36 -20.92 -8.72
CA TYR A 234 -16.99 -19.85 -7.96
C TYR A 234 -17.28 -18.57 -8.76
N ASP A 235 -17.61 -18.69 -10.04
CA ASP A 235 -17.75 -17.53 -10.95
C ASP A 235 -18.87 -16.58 -10.53
N ILE A 236 -19.99 -17.10 -10.01
CA ILE A 236 -21.09 -16.29 -9.48
C ILE A 236 -20.63 -15.48 -8.26
N GLN A 237 -19.86 -16.11 -7.37
CA GLN A 237 -19.33 -15.49 -6.17
C GLN A 237 -18.31 -14.40 -6.55
N LYS A 238 -17.35 -14.74 -7.41
CA LYS A 238 -16.37 -13.79 -7.94
C LYS A 238 -17.06 -12.59 -8.57
N LYS A 239 -18.05 -12.82 -9.45
CA LYS A 239 -18.78 -11.75 -10.12
C LYS A 239 -19.45 -10.80 -9.13
N LYS A 240 -20.13 -11.31 -8.09
CA LYS A 240 -20.78 -10.45 -7.08
C LYS A 240 -19.80 -9.54 -6.37
N ILE A 241 -18.61 -10.04 -6.03
CA ILE A 241 -17.57 -9.27 -5.34
C ILE A 241 -16.97 -8.23 -6.30
N THR A 242 -16.69 -8.64 -7.54
CA THR A 242 -16.17 -7.78 -8.60
C THR A 242 -17.12 -6.63 -8.90
N ASP A 243 -18.41 -6.92 -9.18
CA ASP A 243 -19.42 -5.91 -9.48
C ASP A 243 -19.53 -4.85 -8.35
N ASN A 244 -19.46 -5.28 -7.06
CA ASN A 244 -19.48 -4.37 -5.92
C ASN A 244 -18.21 -3.55 -5.80
N THR A 245 -17.05 -4.14 -6.11
CA THR A 245 -15.75 -3.44 -6.06
C THR A 245 -15.63 -2.43 -7.20
N GLU A 246 -16.05 -2.76 -8.40
CA GLU A 246 -16.08 -1.86 -9.55
C GLU A 246 -17.01 -0.67 -9.31
N ALA A 247 -18.21 -0.91 -8.76
CA ALA A 247 -19.11 0.17 -8.35
C ALA A 247 -18.46 1.11 -7.32
N PHE A 248 -17.72 0.55 -6.36
CA PHE A 248 -16.98 1.32 -5.37
C PHE A 248 -15.88 2.19 -5.99
N LEU A 249 -15.08 1.62 -6.89
CA LEU A 249 -14.01 2.32 -7.60
C LEU A 249 -14.55 3.45 -8.49
N ALA A 250 -15.68 3.20 -9.16
CA ALA A 250 -16.39 4.19 -9.95
C ALA A 250 -17.05 5.32 -9.13
N GLY A 251 -16.94 5.29 -7.79
CA GLY A 251 -17.57 6.27 -6.90
C GLY A 251 -19.09 6.09 -6.75
N SER A 252 -19.64 4.99 -7.22
CA SER A 252 -21.04 4.61 -7.05
C SER A 252 -21.30 4.02 -5.65
N LYS A 253 -22.57 3.89 -5.28
CA LYS A 253 -22.94 3.26 -4.01
C LYS A 253 -22.53 1.79 -4.01
N ALA A 254 -21.70 1.40 -3.05
CA ALA A 254 -21.26 0.05 -2.83
C ALA A 254 -21.39 -0.34 -1.35
N ASN A 255 -21.40 -1.63 -1.07
CA ASN A 255 -21.68 -2.17 0.24
C ASN A 255 -20.44 -2.83 0.86
N ASN A 256 -20.45 -2.97 2.19
CA ASN A 256 -19.55 -3.89 2.87
C ASN A 256 -19.85 -5.33 2.44
N VAL A 257 -18.82 -6.17 2.39
CA VAL A 257 -18.90 -7.54 1.87
C VAL A 257 -18.54 -8.54 2.94
N LEU A 258 -19.37 -9.56 3.11
CA LEU A 258 -19.10 -10.72 3.94
C LEU A 258 -19.04 -11.97 3.07
N LEU A 259 -17.87 -12.62 2.99
CA LEU A 259 -17.69 -13.93 2.40
C LEU A 259 -17.80 -14.98 3.52
N PHE A 260 -18.78 -15.85 3.46
CA PHE A 260 -18.96 -16.87 4.47
C PHE A 260 -19.11 -18.26 3.86
N GLY A 261 -18.85 -19.29 4.65
CA GLY A 261 -19.00 -20.70 4.21
C GLY A 261 -17.80 -21.55 4.59
N ASP A 262 -17.65 -22.70 3.94
CA ASP A 262 -16.75 -23.75 4.36
C ASP A 262 -15.26 -23.36 4.29
N SER A 263 -14.45 -23.94 5.17
CA SER A 263 -13.01 -23.67 5.18
C SER A 263 -12.32 -24.16 3.91
N GLY A 264 -11.29 -23.45 3.45
CA GLY A 264 -10.49 -23.87 2.29
C GLY A 264 -11.17 -23.68 0.93
N THR A 265 -12.29 -22.92 0.85
CA THR A 265 -13.03 -22.66 -0.39
C THR A 265 -12.55 -21.45 -1.19
N GLY A 266 -11.47 -20.77 -0.75
CA GLY A 266 -10.88 -19.66 -1.48
C GLY A 266 -11.42 -18.27 -1.13
N LYS A 267 -12.19 -18.09 -0.03
CA LYS A 267 -12.73 -16.79 0.43
C LYS A 267 -11.65 -15.72 0.55
N SER A 268 -10.63 -15.97 1.36
CA SER A 268 -9.51 -15.04 1.60
C SER A 268 -8.68 -14.80 0.34
N SER A 269 -8.48 -15.85 -0.47
CA SER A 269 -7.79 -15.75 -1.76
C SER A 269 -8.55 -14.84 -2.74
N CYS A 270 -9.88 -14.87 -2.73
CA CYS A 270 -10.71 -14.02 -3.58
C CYS A 270 -10.54 -12.53 -3.23
N ILE A 271 -10.53 -12.18 -1.94
CA ILE A 271 -10.29 -10.79 -1.49
C ILE A 271 -8.88 -10.32 -1.85
N LYS A 272 -7.86 -11.17 -1.65
CA LYS A 272 -6.49 -10.85 -2.06
C LYS A 272 -6.36 -10.68 -3.58
N ALA A 273 -7.08 -11.46 -4.36
CA ALA A 273 -7.12 -11.34 -5.81
C ALA A 273 -7.76 -10.01 -6.26
N ILE A 274 -8.83 -9.57 -5.62
CA ILE A 274 -9.44 -8.25 -5.86
C ILE A 274 -8.43 -7.13 -5.67
N LEU A 275 -7.62 -7.16 -4.62
CA LEU A 275 -6.57 -6.15 -4.43
C LEU A 275 -5.58 -6.14 -5.60
N ASN A 276 -5.12 -7.30 -6.05
CA ASN A 276 -4.16 -7.38 -7.15
C ASN A 276 -4.75 -6.93 -8.49
N GLU A 277 -6.03 -7.20 -8.72
CA GLU A 277 -6.74 -6.83 -9.94
C GLU A 277 -6.94 -5.30 -10.04
N TYR A 278 -7.36 -4.65 -8.95
CA TYR A 278 -7.82 -3.25 -8.96
C TYR A 278 -6.85 -2.26 -8.30
N TYR A 279 -5.64 -2.69 -7.97
CA TYR A 279 -4.65 -1.77 -7.40
C TYR A 279 -4.34 -0.59 -8.32
N ASP A 280 -4.24 -0.82 -9.63
CA ASP A 280 -3.96 0.21 -10.63
C ASP A 280 -5.10 1.21 -10.79
N ASP A 281 -6.33 0.78 -10.48
CA ASP A 281 -7.53 1.61 -10.43
C ASP A 281 -7.68 2.37 -9.10
N GLY A 282 -6.65 2.37 -8.27
CA GLY A 282 -6.60 3.12 -7.01
C GLY A 282 -7.10 2.37 -5.78
N LEU A 283 -7.28 1.04 -5.86
CA LEU A 283 -7.64 0.24 -4.68
C LEU A 283 -6.45 0.06 -3.75
N ARG A 284 -6.71 0.17 -2.45
CA ARG A 284 -5.77 -0.11 -1.35
C ARG A 284 -6.45 -1.02 -0.33
N MET A 285 -5.67 -1.84 0.37
CA MET A 285 -6.22 -2.76 1.38
C MET A 285 -5.47 -2.63 2.69
N ILE A 286 -6.21 -2.55 3.79
CA ILE A 286 -5.67 -2.52 5.15
C ILE A 286 -6.17 -3.77 5.87
N GLU A 287 -5.26 -4.67 6.19
CA GLU A 287 -5.56 -5.85 7.01
C GLU A 287 -5.61 -5.45 8.47
N ILE A 288 -6.71 -5.80 9.15
CA ILE A 288 -6.90 -5.57 10.58
C ILE A 288 -7.31 -6.85 11.29
N TYR A 289 -6.68 -7.11 12.41
CA TYR A 289 -6.98 -8.27 13.24
C TYR A 289 -8.00 -7.93 14.32
N LYS A 290 -8.74 -8.93 14.79
CA LYS A 290 -9.82 -8.77 15.75
C LYS A 290 -9.43 -7.96 17.00
N HIS A 291 -8.28 -8.21 17.58
CA HIS A 291 -7.78 -7.49 18.78
C HIS A 291 -7.49 -5.99 18.52
N GLN A 292 -7.41 -5.56 17.25
CA GLN A 292 -7.15 -4.19 16.84
C GLN A 292 -8.43 -3.40 16.50
N PHE A 293 -9.63 -3.98 16.68
CA PHE A 293 -10.88 -3.29 16.29
C PHE A 293 -11.14 -2.00 17.06
N LYS A 294 -10.57 -1.85 18.26
CA LYS A 294 -10.57 -0.57 18.99
C LYS A 294 -9.95 0.59 18.21
N ASP A 295 -8.99 0.28 17.31
CA ASP A 295 -8.22 1.24 16.53
C ASP A 295 -8.89 1.60 15.19
N LEU A 296 -9.96 0.90 14.82
CA LEU A 296 -10.60 0.97 13.51
C LEU A 296 -11.02 2.41 13.13
N SER A 297 -11.60 3.16 14.06
CA SER A 297 -11.99 4.55 13.81
C SER A 297 -10.78 5.46 13.56
N ALA A 298 -9.68 5.26 14.29
CA ALA A 298 -8.46 6.02 14.10
C ALA A 298 -7.79 5.72 12.75
N ILE A 299 -7.80 4.45 12.32
CA ILE A 299 -7.29 4.03 11.00
C ILE A 299 -8.14 4.61 9.87
N ILE A 300 -9.47 4.58 9.99
CA ILE A 300 -10.37 5.20 8.99
C ILE A 300 -10.08 6.69 8.87
N ASN A 301 -9.86 7.39 9.99
CA ASN A 301 -9.53 8.82 9.99
C ASN A 301 -8.22 9.15 9.27
N GLN A 302 -7.23 8.25 9.27
CA GLN A 302 -5.97 8.45 8.53
C GLN A 302 -6.15 8.38 7.01
N VAL A 303 -7.18 7.66 6.52
CA VAL A 303 -7.36 7.40 5.08
C VAL A 303 -8.58 8.08 4.48
N LYS A 304 -9.51 8.60 5.29
CA LYS A 304 -10.79 9.17 4.81
C LYS A 304 -10.65 10.30 3.80
N ASP A 305 -9.56 11.03 3.91
CA ASP A 305 -9.27 12.19 3.07
C ASP A 305 -8.31 11.93 1.92
N ARG A 306 -7.86 10.68 1.72
CA ARG A 306 -6.95 10.30 0.63
C ARG A 306 -7.71 10.05 -0.67
N ASN A 307 -7.02 10.21 -1.79
CA ASN A 307 -7.60 10.04 -3.13
C ASN A 307 -7.65 8.58 -3.60
N TYR A 308 -7.71 7.63 -2.66
CA TYR A 308 -7.77 6.19 -2.93
C TYR A 308 -9.04 5.58 -2.36
N LYS A 309 -9.39 4.41 -2.86
CA LYS A 309 -10.43 3.55 -2.32
C LYS A 309 -9.81 2.49 -1.43
N PHE A 310 -10.30 2.39 -0.19
CA PHE A 310 -9.74 1.49 0.82
C PHE A 310 -10.71 0.37 1.15
N ILE A 311 -10.21 -0.86 1.11
CA ILE A 311 -10.89 -2.02 1.70
C ILE A 311 -10.19 -2.33 3.02
N ILE A 312 -10.93 -2.24 4.12
CA ILE A 312 -10.50 -2.77 5.42
C ILE A 312 -10.83 -4.25 5.42
N TYR A 313 -9.80 -5.07 5.45
CA TYR A 313 -9.91 -6.52 5.34
C TYR A 313 -9.80 -7.20 6.70
N MET A 314 -10.78 -8.05 6.99
CA MET A 314 -10.88 -8.84 8.22
C MET A 314 -10.98 -10.31 7.86
N ASP A 315 -9.90 -11.08 8.16
CA ASP A 315 -9.89 -12.51 7.86
C ASP A 315 -10.40 -13.34 9.03
N ASP A 316 -11.13 -14.40 8.71
CA ASP A 316 -11.72 -15.38 9.66
C ASP A 316 -12.50 -14.74 10.82
N LEU A 317 -13.38 -13.80 10.48
CA LEU A 317 -14.17 -13.05 11.44
C LEU A 317 -15.17 -13.95 12.15
N SER A 318 -15.01 -14.09 13.47
CA SER A 318 -15.95 -14.78 14.35
C SER A 318 -15.84 -14.23 15.76
N PHE A 319 -16.94 -14.17 16.48
CA PHE A 319 -17.02 -13.69 17.86
C PHE A 319 -17.62 -14.74 18.77
N GLU A 320 -17.07 -14.86 19.96
CA GLU A 320 -17.73 -15.55 21.06
C GLU A 320 -18.71 -14.57 21.76
N GLU A 321 -19.62 -15.09 22.54
CA GLU A 321 -20.74 -14.33 23.10
C GLU A 321 -20.32 -13.15 24.01
N PHE A 322 -19.24 -13.31 24.73
CA PHE A 322 -18.73 -12.34 25.73
C PHE A 322 -17.67 -11.37 25.17
N GLU A 323 -17.29 -11.49 23.90
CA GLU A 323 -16.29 -10.62 23.31
C GLU A 323 -16.89 -9.23 23.01
N ILE A 324 -16.18 -8.18 23.39
CA ILE A 324 -16.62 -6.80 23.22
C ILE A 324 -16.22 -6.23 21.84
N GLU A 325 -15.32 -6.88 21.15
CA GLU A 325 -14.76 -6.46 19.87
C GLU A 325 -15.85 -6.30 18.79
N TYR A 326 -16.89 -7.10 18.84
CA TYR A 326 -18.02 -6.95 17.90
C TYR A 326 -18.73 -5.60 18.03
N LYS A 327 -18.71 -4.98 19.24
CA LYS A 327 -19.33 -3.67 19.48
C LYS A 327 -18.56 -2.56 18.77
N PHE A 328 -17.24 -2.62 18.74
CA PHE A 328 -16.42 -1.68 17.99
C PHE A 328 -16.69 -1.78 16.49
N LEU A 329 -16.74 -2.99 15.95
CA LEU A 329 -17.07 -3.22 14.55
C LEU A 329 -18.48 -2.75 14.22
N LYS A 330 -19.47 -3.05 15.07
CA LYS A 330 -20.85 -2.61 14.92
C LYS A 330 -20.93 -1.09 14.86
N ALA A 331 -20.30 -0.39 15.79
CA ALA A 331 -20.31 1.08 15.85
C ALA A 331 -19.75 1.71 14.56
N VAL A 332 -18.69 1.12 13.98
CA VAL A 332 -18.08 1.61 12.74
C VAL A 332 -18.97 1.30 11.51
N ILE A 333 -19.57 0.11 11.43
CA ILE A 333 -20.43 -0.27 10.30
C ILE A 333 -21.75 0.53 10.31
N GLU A 334 -22.32 0.78 11.49
CA GLU A 334 -23.55 1.56 11.65
C GLU A 334 -23.34 3.04 11.36
N GLY A 335 -22.12 3.53 11.64
CA GLY A 335 -21.83 4.95 11.70
C GLY A 335 -22.48 5.59 12.94
N GLY A 336 -21.76 6.55 13.52
CA GLY A 336 -22.31 7.40 14.57
C GLY A 336 -22.87 8.70 13.98
N LEU A 337 -22.57 9.83 14.65
CA LEU A 337 -22.85 11.16 14.11
C LEU A 337 -21.99 11.49 12.88
N GLU A 338 -20.80 10.89 12.77
CA GLU A 338 -19.91 11.07 11.63
C GLU A 338 -20.34 10.15 10.47
N LYS A 339 -20.55 10.75 9.29
CA LYS A 339 -20.86 9.97 8.07
C LYS A 339 -19.69 9.06 7.74
N ARG A 340 -19.97 7.79 7.44
CA ARG A 340 -18.96 6.87 6.92
C ARG A 340 -18.29 7.48 5.68
N PRO A 341 -16.95 7.47 5.58
CA PRO A 341 -16.25 7.95 4.40
C PRO A 341 -16.66 7.18 3.14
N ASP A 342 -16.90 7.90 2.04
CA ASP A 342 -17.30 7.30 0.76
C ASP A 342 -16.14 6.54 0.06
N ASN A 343 -14.93 6.60 0.63
CA ASN A 343 -13.74 5.94 0.12
C ASN A 343 -13.30 4.73 0.95
N VAL A 344 -14.12 4.25 1.91
CA VAL A 344 -13.78 3.10 2.75
C VAL A 344 -14.90 2.07 2.75
N LEU A 345 -14.57 0.79 2.46
CA LEU A 345 -15.44 -0.37 2.62
C LEU A 345 -14.79 -1.41 3.55
N ILE A 346 -15.61 -2.25 4.15
CA ILE A 346 -15.17 -3.38 4.97
C ILE A 346 -15.48 -4.68 4.21
N TYR A 347 -14.44 -5.49 3.99
CA TYR A 347 -14.56 -6.85 3.46
C TYR A 347 -14.12 -7.83 4.53
N ALA A 348 -14.98 -8.79 4.85
CA ALA A 348 -14.69 -9.80 5.86
C ALA A 348 -14.88 -11.21 5.30
N THR A 349 -14.07 -12.15 5.81
CA THR A 349 -14.32 -13.58 5.63
C THR A 349 -14.77 -14.21 6.93
N SER A 350 -15.57 -15.27 6.85
CA SER A 350 -15.97 -16.07 8.01
C SER A 350 -16.21 -17.51 7.62
N ASN A 351 -15.92 -18.42 8.54
CA ASN A 351 -16.32 -19.82 8.40
C ASN A 351 -17.75 -20.07 8.90
N ARG A 352 -18.46 -19.01 9.33
CA ARG A 352 -19.83 -19.06 9.85
C ARG A 352 -20.70 -18.02 9.15
N ARG A 353 -21.97 -18.35 8.94
CA ARG A 353 -22.95 -17.39 8.42
C ARG A 353 -23.27 -16.30 9.45
N HIS A 354 -23.41 -16.69 10.71
CA HIS A 354 -23.64 -15.80 11.84
C HIS A 354 -22.30 -15.55 12.52
N LEU A 355 -21.85 -14.31 12.58
CA LEU A 355 -20.53 -13.91 13.05
C LEU A 355 -20.36 -14.12 14.55
N VAL A 356 -21.44 -14.08 15.32
CA VAL A 356 -21.45 -14.34 16.76
C VAL A 356 -22.01 -15.74 17.03
N ARG A 357 -21.32 -16.51 17.89
CA ARG A 357 -21.70 -17.88 18.22
C ARG A 357 -23.01 -17.92 19.01
N GLU A 358 -23.94 -18.77 18.56
CA GLU A 358 -25.16 -19.09 19.28
C GLU A 358 -24.90 -20.35 20.13
N LYS A 359 -25.37 -20.37 21.40
CA LYS A 359 -25.41 -21.58 22.20
C LYS A 359 -26.68 -22.37 21.93
N TYR A 360 -26.65 -23.70 22.13
CA TYR A 360 -27.83 -24.54 22.05
C TYR A 360 -28.87 -24.16 23.10
N SER A 361 -28.45 -23.67 24.28
CA SER A 361 -29.32 -23.12 25.32
C SER A 361 -30.20 -21.94 24.82
N ASP A 362 -29.64 -21.10 23.93
CA ASP A 362 -30.37 -19.95 23.38
C ASP A 362 -31.59 -20.37 22.53
N LYS A 363 -31.68 -21.66 22.13
CA LYS A 363 -32.82 -22.23 21.41
C LYS A 363 -33.89 -22.79 22.33
N GLU A 364 -33.55 -23.28 23.50
CA GLU A 364 -34.47 -23.86 24.49
C GLU A 364 -35.06 -22.78 25.39
N GLU A 365 -34.32 -21.69 25.68
CA GLU A 365 -34.78 -20.56 26.49
C GLU A 365 -35.60 -19.51 25.71
N ARG A 366 -35.93 -19.77 24.44
CA ARG A 366 -36.71 -18.86 23.59
C ARG A 366 -38.11 -18.53 24.08
N ASP A 367 -38.61 -19.26 25.03
CA ASP A 367 -40.02 -19.07 25.49
C ASP A 367 -40.18 -18.20 26.74
N ASP A 368 -39.10 -17.92 27.52
CA ASP A 368 -39.31 -17.33 28.85
C ASP A 368 -38.61 -15.98 29.14
N ASP A 369 -37.72 -15.43 28.25
CA ASP A 369 -37.01 -14.18 28.60
C ASP A 369 -36.88 -13.20 27.42
N LEU A 370 -37.46 -12.00 27.56
CA LEU A 370 -37.35 -10.88 26.61
C LEU A 370 -35.89 -10.46 26.36
N HIS A 371 -35.03 -10.56 27.36
CA HIS A 371 -33.61 -10.20 27.28
C HIS A 371 -32.81 -11.14 26.36
N THR A 372 -33.15 -12.42 26.28
CA THR A 372 -32.53 -13.41 25.43
C THR A 372 -32.84 -13.15 23.94
N ARG A 373 -34.08 -12.71 23.65
CA ARG A 373 -34.49 -12.34 22.27
C ARG A 373 -33.76 -11.12 21.75
N ASP A 374 -33.55 -10.11 22.58
CA ASP A 374 -32.80 -8.90 22.21
C ASP A 374 -31.32 -9.20 21.93
N THR A 375 -30.70 -10.06 22.72
CA THR A 375 -29.32 -10.46 22.53
C THR A 375 -29.14 -11.27 21.25
N VAL A 376 -30.05 -12.20 20.94
CA VAL A 376 -30.00 -12.97 19.68
C VAL A 376 -30.26 -12.08 18.48
N ALA A 377 -31.23 -11.17 18.55
CA ALA A 377 -31.49 -10.20 17.49
C ALA A 377 -30.28 -9.27 17.25
N GLU A 378 -29.58 -8.87 18.31
CA GLU A 378 -28.36 -8.06 18.21
C GLU A 378 -27.21 -8.83 17.56
N LYS A 379 -27.01 -10.11 17.90
CA LYS A 379 -26.02 -11.00 17.31
C LYS A 379 -26.27 -11.23 15.80
N LEU A 380 -27.51 -11.41 15.39
CA LEU A 380 -27.92 -11.58 14.00
C LEU A 380 -27.77 -10.27 13.20
N SER A 381 -27.91 -9.13 13.88
CA SER A 381 -27.87 -7.82 13.23
C SER A 381 -26.52 -7.47 12.61
N LEU A 382 -25.39 -7.98 13.11
CA LEU A 382 -24.07 -7.66 12.60
C LEU A 382 -23.86 -8.20 11.18
N SER A 383 -24.25 -9.45 10.90
CA SER A 383 -24.14 -10.03 9.55
C SER A 383 -25.07 -9.37 8.55
N ALA A 384 -26.27 -8.95 8.99
CA ALA A 384 -27.24 -8.24 8.15
C ALA A 384 -26.76 -6.84 7.71
N ARG A 385 -25.75 -6.26 8.39
CA ARG A 385 -25.17 -4.96 8.04
C ARG A 385 -24.13 -5.02 6.92
N PHE A 386 -23.70 -6.22 6.54
CA PHE A 386 -22.97 -6.43 5.31
C PHE A 386 -23.99 -6.49 4.17
N GLY A 387 -24.08 -5.42 3.38
CA GLY A 387 -25.08 -5.33 2.31
C GLY A 387 -24.89 -6.36 1.20
N VAL A 388 -23.66 -6.91 1.05
CA VAL A 388 -23.34 -8.02 0.15
C VAL A 388 -22.81 -9.20 0.96
N SER A 389 -23.59 -10.29 0.98
CA SER A 389 -23.21 -11.55 1.60
C SER A 389 -23.08 -12.65 0.54
N VAL A 390 -21.92 -13.31 0.49
CA VAL A 390 -21.59 -14.29 -0.55
C VAL A 390 -21.21 -15.61 0.11
N TYR A 391 -21.95 -16.67 -0.22
CA TYR A 391 -21.71 -18.02 0.29
C TYR A 391 -20.72 -18.79 -0.58
N PHE A 392 -19.71 -19.35 0.06
CA PHE A 392 -18.71 -20.26 -0.51
C PHE A 392 -18.86 -21.64 0.12
N GLY A 393 -19.65 -22.50 -0.50
CA GLY A 393 -19.78 -23.90 -0.09
C GLY A 393 -18.62 -24.75 -0.54
N SER A 394 -18.41 -25.89 0.12
CA SER A 394 -17.45 -26.90 -0.36
C SER A 394 -17.71 -27.28 -1.81
N PRO A 395 -16.69 -27.42 -2.65
CA PRO A 395 -16.87 -27.82 -4.03
C PRO A 395 -17.47 -29.24 -4.10
N ASP A 396 -18.35 -29.46 -5.06
CA ASP A 396 -18.75 -30.80 -5.44
C ASP A 396 -17.57 -31.52 -6.13
N LYS A 397 -17.74 -32.82 -6.38
CA LYS A 397 -16.71 -33.64 -7.02
C LYS A 397 -16.27 -33.11 -8.38
N LYS A 398 -17.21 -32.59 -9.16
CA LYS A 398 -16.92 -32.03 -10.49
C LYS A 398 -16.04 -30.80 -10.39
N LEU A 399 -16.43 -29.84 -9.56
CA LEU A 399 -15.67 -28.62 -9.32
C LEU A 399 -14.30 -28.90 -8.70
N PHE A 400 -14.21 -29.85 -7.75
CA PHE A 400 -12.93 -30.27 -7.16
C PHE A 400 -11.98 -30.80 -8.25
N ASN A 401 -12.48 -31.66 -9.16
CA ASN A 401 -11.69 -32.17 -10.27
C ASN A 401 -11.24 -31.06 -11.22
N GLU A 402 -12.09 -30.07 -11.50
CA GLU A 402 -11.73 -28.89 -12.29
C GLU A 402 -10.62 -28.07 -11.60
N ILE A 403 -10.70 -27.87 -10.29
CA ILE A 403 -9.67 -27.19 -9.50
C ILE A 403 -8.33 -27.94 -9.60
N VAL A 404 -8.34 -29.27 -9.40
CA VAL A 404 -7.14 -30.10 -9.50
C VAL A 404 -6.49 -30.00 -10.86
N LYS A 405 -7.29 -30.13 -11.94
CA LYS A 405 -6.78 -30.03 -13.33
C LYS A 405 -6.15 -28.66 -13.60
N GLY A 406 -6.82 -27.60 -13.24
CA GLY A 406 -6.31 -26.26 -13.48
C GLY A 406 -5.05 -25.96 -12.66
N LEU A 407 -4.97 -26.41 -11.41
CA LEU A 407 -3.75 -26.29 -10.60
C LEU A 407 -2.60 -27.13 -11.16
N ALA A 408 -2.87 -28.35 -11.66
CA ALA A 408 -1.88 -29.22 -12.31
C ALA A 408 -1.32 -28.56 -13.58
N GLN A 409 -2.18 -27.98 -14.41
CA GLN A 409 -1.80 -27.25 -15.62
C GLN A 409 -0.92 -26.03 -15.27
N LYS A 410 -1.31 -25.26 -14.27
CA LYS A 410 -0.54 -24.08 -13.81
C LYS A 410 0.86 -24.46 -13.32
N ASN A 411 1.00 -25.61 -12.69
CA ASN A 411 2.28 -26.12 -12.18
C ASN A 411 3.03 -27.02 -13.19
N ASN A 412 2.58 -27.10 -14.44
CA ASN A 412 3.18 -27.90 -15.50
C ASN A 412 3.36 -29.39 -15.14
N ILE A 413 2.45 -29.98 -14.35
CA ILE A 413 2.48 -31.39 -13.98
C ILE A 413 2.13 -32.24 -15.21
N LYS A 414 3.07 -33.09 -15.64
CA LYS A 414 2.96 -33.97 -16.81
C LYS A 414 2.51 -35.35 -16.40
N VAL A 415 1.29 -35.50 -15.93
CA VAL A 415 0.67 -36.77 -15.53
C VAL A 415 -0.62 -36.95 -16.32
N ASP A 416 -0.94 -38.20 -16.68
CA ASP A 416 -2.23 -38.53 -17.33
C ASP A 416 -3.41 -38.08 -16.46
N GLU A 417 -4.43 -37.50 -17.10
CA GLU A 417 -5.58 -36.89 -16.41
C GLU A 417 -6.32 -37.89 -15.51
N ASN A 418 -6.48 -39.14 -15.98
CA ASN A 418 -7.19 -40.16 -15.20
C ASN A 418 -6.39 -40.55 -13.95
N THR A 419 -5.07 -40.68 -14.09
CA THR A 419 -4.16 -40.92 -12.94
C THR A 419 -4.15 -39.77 -11.97
N LEU A 420 -4.06 -38.53 -12.47
CA LEU A 420 -4.12 -37.31 -11.62
C LEU A 420 -5.39 -37.26 -10.78
N LEU A 421 -6.55 -37.48 -11.41
CA LEU A 421 -7.84 -37.45 -10.72
C LEU A 421 -8.03 -38.63 -9.77
N MET A 422 -7.53 -39.81 -10.11
CA MET A 422 -7.58 -40.95 -9.23
C MET A 422 -6.77 -40.73 -7.97
N GLU A 423 -5.55 -40.21 -8.09
CA GLU A 423 -4.68 -39.89 -6.93
C GLU A 423 -5.22 -38.72 -6.13
N ALA A 424 -5.76 -37.67 -6.77
CA ALA A 424 -6.42 -36.57 -6.09
C ALA A 424 -7.62 -37.04 -5.24
N ASN A 425 -8.40 -38.03 -5.75
CA ASN A 425 -9.52 -38.60 -5.06
C ASN A 425 -9.12 -39.46 -3.86
N LYS A 426 -8.01 -40.18 -3.94
CA LYS A 426 -7.43 -40.90 -2.79
C LYS A 426 -6.93 -39.91 -1.76
N TRP A 427 -6.26 -38.84 -2.19
CA TRP A 427 -5.73 -37.82 -1.32
C TRP A 427 -6.83 -37.13 -0.50
N GLU A 428 -7.94 -36.71 -1.12
CA GLU A 428 -9.01 -35.99 -0.46
C GLU A 428 -9.68 -36.79 0.66
N LEU A 429 -9.82 -38.13 0.47
CA LEU A 429 -10.38 -39.02 1.49
C LEU A 429 -9.55 -39.06 2.77
N SER A 430 -8.23 -38.85 2.68
CA SER A 430 -7.31 -38.89 3.82
C SER A 430 -6.94 -37.51 4.36
N HIS A 431 -7.28 -36.41 3.66
CA HIS A 431 -6.81 -35.05 3.96
C HIS A 431 -7.93 -34.02 4.13
N GLY A 432 -9.09 -34.42 4.65
CA GLY A 432 -10.13 -33.48 5.09
C GLY A 432 -11.20 -33.10 4.08
N GLY A 433 -11.33 -33.89 3.00
CA GLY A 433 -12.44 -33.78 2.05
C GLY A 433 -12.24 -32.77 0.93
N LEU A 434 -13.32 -32.52 0.18
CA LEU A 434 -13.32 -31.68 -1.01
C LEU A 434 -13.15 -30.19 -0.65
N SER A 435 -11.98 -29.62 -0.94
CA SER A 435 -11.73 -28.17 -0.79
C SER A 435 -10.63 -27.69 -1.72
N GLY A 436 -10.57 -26.38 -2.01
CA GLY A 436 -9.47 -25.79 -2.77
C GLY A 436 -8.13 -25.98 -2.07
N ARG A 437 -8.09 -25.90 -0.72
CA ARG A 437 -6.89 -26.13 0.08
C ARG A 437 -6.39 -27.58 -0.07
N THR A 438 -7.28 -28.56 -0.04
CA THR A 438 -6.92 -29.97 -0.24
C THR A 438 -6.34 -30.18 -1.63
N ALA A 439 -6.91 -29.54 -2.66
CA ALA A 439 -6.38 -29.58 -4.03
C ALA A 439 -4.99 -28.93 -4.13
N GLU A 440 -4.78 -27.75 -3.52
CA GLU A 440 -3.46 -27.09 -3.48
C GLU A 440 -2.40 -27.95 -2.79
N GLN A 441 -2.74 -28.58 -1.66
CA GLN A 441 -1.85 -29.49 -0.92
C GLN A 441 -1.50 -30.74 -1.75
N PHE A 442 -2.48 -31.33 -2.44
CA PHE A 442 -2.25 -32.44 -3.33
C PHE A 442 -1.30 -32.05 -4.49
N ILE A 443 -1.52 -30.92 -5.13
CA ILE A 443 -0.67 -30.46 -6.23
C ILE A 443 0.75 -30.15 -5.73
N SER A 444 0.91 -29.56 -4.55
CA SER A 444 2.24 -29.34 -3.93
C SER A 444 2.97 -30.66 -3.69
N TYR A 445 2.27 -31.68 -3.22
CA TYR A 445 2.81 -33.03 -3.07
C TYR A 445 3.23 -33.62 -4.45
N MET A 446 2.39 -33.51 -5.47
CA MET A 446 2.69 -33.98 -6.82
C MET A 446 3.91 -33.28 -7.42
N VAL A 447 4.04 -31.96 -7.26
CA VAL A 447 5.24 -31.21 -7.70
C VAL A 447 6.49 -31.78 -7.04
N SER A 448 6.45 -32.06 -5.73
CA SER A 448 7.60 -32.61 -5.01
C SER A 448 7.90 -34.08 -5.41
N ALA A 449 6.88 -34.87 -5.73
CA ALA A 449 7.03 -36.28 -6.08
C ALA A 449 7.47 -36.49 -7.55
N TYR A 450 7.21 -35.53 -8.45
CA TYR A 450 7.51 -35.58 -9.88
C TYR A 450 8.43 -34.41 -10.31
N ALA A 451 9.14 -33.78 -9.38
CA ALA A 451 10.23 -32.84 -9.67
C ALA A 451 11.47 -33.66 -10.06
N ASP A 452 11.62 -33.92 -11.36
CA ASP A 452 12.87 -34.40 -11.99
C ASP A 452 13.57 -33.23 -12.68
#